data_8415ff0e995a9afc8f2d420d56cc9399
#
_entry.id   8415ff0e995a9afc8f2d420d56cc9399
#
_cell.length_a   1.000
_cell.length_b   1.000
_cell.length_c   1.000
_cell.angle_alpha   90.00
_cell.angle_beta   90.00
_cell.angle_gamma   90.00
#
_symmetry.space_group_name_H-M   'P 1'
#
loop_
_entity.id
_entity.type
_entity.pdbx_description
1 polymer ?
#
loop_
_entity_poly.entity_id
_entity_poly.type
_entity_poly.pdbx_seq_one_letter_code
_entity_poly.pdbx_strand_id
1 'polypeptide(L)'
;MKQEMDAKNLIKFILGTLFGVFFVLVPFNFDGTVDTILFYYVKLFVKQFNSQLSMVLMICIIASAAISLFNLFNDKTFLGQNRLMKKLFVTSPFYVVNRIIGAVLTVMIYFQIGPSFLISADTGGSMLSLATQLAVIVPSMLLFQTFILEFGGMEFLGEFIGKLVKPLFK
;
A
#
# COMPACT_ATOMS: atom_id res chain seq x y z
N MET A 1 -12.88 30.24 -19.03
CA MET A 1 -14.18 29.59 -18.71
C MET A 1 -14.36 29.64 -17.21
N LYS A 2 -15.23 30.49 -16.67
CA LYS A 2 -15.67 30.40 -15.25
C LYS A 2 -16.61 29.21 -15.19
N GLN A 3 -16.15 28.08 -14.66
CA GLN A 3 -17.07 27.04 -14.20
C GLN A 3 -17.79 27.63 -12.99
N GLU A 4 -19.08 27.89 -13.13
CA GLU A 4 -19.98 28.13 -12.00
C GLU A 4 -19.91 26.85 -11.15
N MET A 5 -19.27 26.97 -9.99
CA MET A 5 -19.23 25.88 -9.01
C MET A 5 -20.65 25.67 -8.52
N ASP A 6 -21.28 24.61 -9.00
CA ASP A 6 -22.58 24.18 -8.49
C ASP A 6 -22.44 23.90 -6.99
N ALA A 7 -23.32 24.47 -6.18
CA ALA A 7 -23.30 24.35 -4.71
C ALA A 7 -23.22 22.87 -4.26
N LYS A 8 -23.81 21.96 -5.01
CA LYS A 8 -23.73 20.51 -4.77
C LYS A 8 -22.31 19.96 -4.92
N ASN A 9 -21.54 20.45 -5.89
CA ASN A 9 -20.16 20.02 -6.11
C ASN A 9 -19.23 20.59 -5.04
N LEU A 10 -19.49 21.83 -4.58
CA LEU A 10 -18.77 22.45 -3.47
C LEU A 10 -18.98 21.67 -2.16
N ILE A 11 -20.21 21.28 -1.85
CA ILE A 11 -20.51 20.48 -0.66
C ILE A 11 -19.82 19.10 -0.72
N LYS A 12 -19.86 18.42 -1.86
CA LYS A 12 -19.16 17.14 -2.04
C LYS A 12 -17.65 17.29 -1.84
N PHE A 13 -17.07 18.33 -2.41
CA PHE A 13 -15.66 18.67 -2.24
C PHE A 13 -15.30 18.86 -0.78
N ILE A 14 -16.02 19.73 -0.06
CA ILE A 14 -15.74 20.03 1.34
C ILE A 14 -15.89 18.77 2.20
N LEU A 15 -16.99 18.04 2.05
CA LEU A 15 -17.24 16.83 2.84
C LEU A 15 -16.22 15.72 2.54
N GLY A 16 -15.91 15.46 1.28
CA GLY A 16 -14.95 14.42 0.88
C GLY A 16 -13.53 14.73 1.36
N THR A 17 -13.08 15.96 1.13
CA THR A 17 -11.74 16.39 1.56
C THR A 17 -11.62 16.42 3.08
N LEU A 18 -12.63 16.95 3.78
CA LEU A 18 -12.64 17.04 5.24
C LEU A 18 -12.67 15.64 5.88
N PHE A 19 -13.44 14.71 5.30
CA PHE A 19 -13.45 13.32 5.71
C PHE A 19 -12.07 12.66 5.53
N GLY A 20 -11.45 12.79 4.34
CA GLY A 20 -10.13 12.25 4.08
C GLY A 20 -9.06 12.80 5.01
N VAL A 21 -9.01 14.12 5.18
CA VAL A 21 -8.08 14.79 6.10
C VAL A 21 -8.29 14.35 7.54
N PHE A 22 -9.54 14.29 8.01
CA PHE A 22 -9.86 13.89 9.38
C PHE A 22 -9.43 12.45 9.68
N PHE A 23 -9.68 11.52 8.77
CA PHE A 23 -9.34 10.12 8.98
C PHE A 23 -7.84 9.80 8.85
N VAL A 24 -7.14 10.50 7.95
CA VAL A 24 -5.76 10.15 7.58
C VAL A 24 -4.73 11.04 8.26
N LEU A 25 -5.06 12.34 8.49
CA LEU A 25 -4.06 13.32 8.92
C LEU A 25 -4.25 13.79 10.36
N VAL A 26 -5.47 13.75 10.91
CA VAL A 26 -5.68 14.26 12.27
C VAL A 26 -5.23 13.22 13.30
N PRO A 27 -4.21 13.54 14.11
CA PRO A 27 -3.74 12.64 15.16
C PRO A 27 -4.69 12.69 16.36
N PHE A 28 -5.02 11.51 16.87
CA PHE A 28 -5.80 11.33 18.10
C PHE A 28 -4.99 10.54 19.12
N ASN A 29 -5.30 10.73 20.40
CA ASN A 29 -4.69 9.95 21.47
C ASN A 29 -5.57 8.72 21.75
N PHE A 30 -5.09 7.54 21.40
CA PHE A 30 -5.72 6.26 21.69
C PHE A 30 -4.88 5.53 22.74
N ASP A 31 -5.39 5.37 23.95
CA ASP A 31 -4.73 4.61 25.03
C ASP A 31 -3.25 4.98 25.27
N GLY A 32 -2.93 6.28 25.20
CA GLY A 32 -1.56 6.78 25.41
C GLY A 32 -0.65 6.76 24.19
N THR A 33 -1.13 6.29 23.05
CA THR A 33 -0.42 6.38 21.76
C THR A 33 -1.10 7.40 20.85
N VAL A 34 -0.28 8.30 20.27
CA VAL A 34 -0.79 9.28 19.29
C VAL A 34 -0.77 8.65 17.92
N ASP A 35 -1.93 8.44 17.33
CA ASP A 35 -2.08 7.82 16.01
C ASP A 35 -3.27 8.44 15.27
N THR A 36 -3.33 8.24 13.94
CA THR A 36 -4.52 8.65 13.20
C THR A 36 -5.59 7.56 13.26
N ILE A 37 -6.84 7.94 13.05
CA ILE A 37 -7.97 7.00 13.11
C ILE A 37 -7.73 5.81 12.19
N LEU A 38 -7.33 6.07 10.93
CA LEU A 38 -7.06 5.02 9.95
C LEU A 38 -5.99 4.03 10.44
N PHE A 39 -4.83 4.55 10.87
CA PHE A 39 -3.73 3.71 11.30
C PHE A 39 -4.06 2.92 12.57
N TYR A 40 -4.77 3.51 13.51
CA TYR A 40 -5.19 2.81 14.73
C TYR A 40 -6.07 1.60 14.40
N TYR A 41 -7.13 1.79 13.60
CA TYR A 41 -8.02 0.68 13.22
C TYR A 41 -7.33 -0.36 12.34
N VAL A 42 -6.46 0.05 11.43
CA VAL A 42 -5.67 -0.88 10.61
C VAL A 42 -4.72 -1.71 11.48
N LYS A 43 -4.05 -1.10 12.46
CA LYS A 43 -3.19 -1.83 13.40
C LYS A 43 -3.98 -2.83 14.24
N LEU A 44 -5.17 -2.46 14.73
CA LEU A 44 -6.06 -3.38 15.46
C LEU A 44 -6.47 -4.55 14.56
N PHE A 45 -6.87 -4.29 13.33
CA PHE A 45 -7.24 -5.31 12.36
C PHE A 45 -6.07 -6.27 12.08
N VAL A 46 -4.89 -5.73 11.81
CA VAL A 46 -3.69 -6.54 11.58
C VAL A 46 -3.35 -7.37 12.82
N LYS A 47 -3.42 -6.78 14.03
CA LYS A 47 -3.14 -7.51 15.28
C LYS A 47 -4.10 -8.68 15.48
N GLN A 48 -5.38 -8.50 15.18
CA GLN A 48 -6.41 -9.54 15.35
C GLN A 48 -6.28 -10.66 14.31
N PHE A 49 -5.93 -10.33 13.07
CA PHE A 49 -5.88 -11.26 11.94
C PHE A 49 -4.44 -11.53 11.46
N ASN A 50 -3.43 -11.31 12.29
CA ASN A 50 -2.02 -11.40 11.89
C ASN A 50 -1.66 -12.73 11.23
N SER A 51 -2.10 -13.85 11.79
CA SER A 51 -1.80 -15.19 11.25
C SER A 51 -2.44 -15.41 9.87
N GLN A 52 -3.71 -15.02 9.72
CA GLN A 52 -4.44 -15.15 8.45
C GLN A 52 -3.84 -14.23 7.37
N LEU A 53 -3.52 -12.99 7.74
CA LEU A 53 -2.91 -12.02 6.83
C LEU A 53 -1.52 -12.44 6.37
N SER A 54 -0.70 -12.98 7.29
CA SER A 54 0.63 -13.52 6.95
C SER A 54 0.52 -14.72 6.01
N MET A 55 -0.48 -15.59 6.20
CA MET A 55 -0.76 -16.72 5.30
C MET A 55 -1.15 -16.23 3.91
N VAL A 56 -2.07 -15.27 3.82
CA VAL A 56 -2.50 -14.68 2.54
C VAL A 56 -1.31 -14.01 1.85
N LEU A 57 -0.51 -13.24 2.58
CA LEU A 57 0.70 -12.61 2.05
C LEU A 57 1.68 -13.64 1.49
N MET A 58 1.95 -14.73 2.23
CA MET A 58 2.81 -15.82 1.78
C MET A 58 2.28 -16.43 0.47
N ILE A 59 0.98 -16.73 0.39
CA ILE A 59 0.36 -17.26 -0.84
C ILE A 59 0.53 -16.29 -2.01
N CYS A 60 0.30 -15.00 -1.79
CA CYS A 60 0.48 -13.97 -2.82
C CYS A 60 1.93 -13.87 -3.30
N ILE A 61 2.91 -13.98 -2.41
CA ILE A 61 4.33 -13.95 -2.76
C ILE A 61 4.70 -15.20 -3.58
N ILE A 62 4.26 -16.39 -3.16
CA ILE A 62 4.49 -17.66 -3.89
C ILE A 62 3.85 -17.59 -5.27
N ALA A 63 2.59 -17.17 -5.36
CA ALA A 63 1.89 -17.00 -6.63
C ALA A 63 2.62 -16.02 -7.57
N SER A 64 3.07 -14.88 -7.03
CA SER A 64 3.85 -13.89 -7.79
C SER A 64 5.17 -14.47 -8.32
N ALA A 65 5.89 -15.25 -7.51
CA ALA A 65 7.13 -15.92 -7.92
C ALA A 65 6.86 -16.99 -9.00
N ALA A 66 5.83 -17.81 -8.82
CA ALA A 66 5.44 -18.87 -9.76
C ALA A 66 5.03 -18.27 -11.12
N ILE A 67 4.21 -17.22 -11.13
CA ILE A 67 3.79 -16.54 -12.37
C ILE A 67 5.00 -15.92 -13.07
N SER A 68 5.91 -15.30 -12.34
CA SER A 68 7.12 -14.69 -12.91
C SER A 68 8.06 -15.73 -13.49
N LEU A 69 8.21 -16.88 -12.81
CA LEU A 69 9.01 -18.01 -13.30
C LEU A 69 8.40 -18.63 -14.57
N PHE A 70 7.08 -18.82 -14.56
CA PHE A 70 6.37 -19.37 -15.70
C PHE A 70 6.49 -18.48 -16.95
N ASN A 71 6.40 -17.16 -16.78
CA ASN A 71 6.61 -16.20 -17.87
C ASN A 71 8.04 -16.18 -18.41
N LEU A 72 9.05 -16.50 -17.58
CA LEU A 72 10.44 -16.57 -18.02
C LEU A 72 10.67 -17.72 -19.01
N PHE A 73 9.97 -18.85 -18.80
CA PHE A 73 10.12 -20.05 -19.66
C PHE A 73 9.17 -20.07 -20.85
N ASN A 74 8.10 -19.28 -20.85
CA ASN A 74 7.04 -19.40 -21.85
C ASN A 74 6.51 -18.04 -22.30
N ASP A 75 7.28 -17.35 -23.14
CA ASP A 75 6.99 -16.00 -23.68
C ASP A 75 5.65 -15.89 -24.44
N LYS A 76 5.04 -17.01 -24.85
CA LYS A 76 3.83 -17.07 -25.70
C LYS A 76 2.55 -17.39 -24.94
N THR A 77 2.58 -17.39 -23.62
CA THR A 77 1.42 -17.78 -22.79
C THR A 77 0.33 -16.72 -22.75
N PHE A 78 -0.90 -17.16 -22.46
CA PHE A 78 -2.12 -16.36 -22.24
C PHE A 78 -1.89 -15.13 -21.34
N LEU A 79 -0.97 -15.20 -20.38
CA LEU A 79 -0.58 -14.09 -19.49
C LEU A 79 0.17 -12.98 -20.26
N GLY A 80 0.89 -13.31 -21.33
CA GLY A 80 1.59 -12.34 -22.19
C GLY A 80 0.67 -11.51 -23.09
N GLN A 81 -0.57 -11.93 -23.29
CA GLN A 81 -1.56 -11.20 -24.10
C GLN A 81 -2.22 -10.07 -23.31
N ASN A 82 -2.31 -10.16 -21.98
CA ASN A 82 -2.87 -9.12 -21.15
C ASN A 82 -1.82 -8.05 -20.83
N ARG A 83 -2.06 -6.83 -21.32
CA ARG A 83 -1.17 -5.66 -21.16
C ARG A 83 -0.77 -5.39 -19.71
N LEU A 84 -1.67 -5.61 -18.75
CA LEU A 84 -1.42 -5.45 -17.32
C LEU A 84 -0.52 -6.55 -16.77
N MET A 85 -0.79 -7.82 -17.12
CA MET A 85 0.03 -8.96 -16.69
C MET A 85 1.44 -8.87 -17.25
N LYS A 86 1.58 -8.47 -18.53
CA LYS A 86 2.89 -8.23 -19.13
C LYS A 86 3.67 -7.15 -18.37
N LYS A 87 3.04 -6.07 -18.00
CA LYS A 87 3.71 -4.97 -17.28
C LYS A 87 4.08 -5.33 -15.82
N LEU A 88 3.32 -6.19 -15.16
CA LEU A 88 3.52 -6.58 -13.75
C LEU A 88 4.51 -7.75 -13.59
N PHE A 89 4.51 -8.71 -14.50
CA PHE A 89 5.21 -9.99 -14.33
C PHE A 89 6.32 -10.24 -15.34
N VAL A 90 6.32 -9.57 -16.51
CA VAL A 90 7.45 -9.64 -17.46
C VAL A 90 8.51 -8.65 -17.01
N THR A 91 9.45 -9.16 -16.25
CA THR A 91 10.56 -8.40 -15.70
C THR A 91 11.90 -9.03 -16.08
N SER A 92 12.98 -8.30 -15.89
CA SER A 92 14.34 -8.83 -16.09
C SER A 92 14.56 -10.12 -15.27
N PRO A 93 15.34 -11.11 -15.78
CA PRO A 93 15.62 -12.35 -15.06
C PRO A 93 16.17 -12.13 -13.64
N PHE A 94 16.87 -11.04 -13.41
CA PHE A 94 17.34 -10.64 -12.08
C PHE A 94 16.20 -10.47 -11.07
N TYR A 95 15.10 -9.83 -11.47
CA TYR A 95 13.93 -9.66 -10.60
C TYR A 95 13.19 -10.98 -10.34
N VAL A 96 13.19 -11.89 -11.31
CA VAL A 96 12.59 -13.23 -11.15
C VAL A 96 13.36 -14.01 -10.09
N VAL A 97 14.69 -14.00 -10.15
CA VAL A 97 15.54 -14.65 -9.13
C VAL A 97 15.27 -14.07 -7.75
N ASN A 98 15.22 -12.73 -7.61
CA ASN A 98 14.92 -12.10 -6.33
C ASN A 98 13.52 -12.47 -5.80
N ARG A 99 12.50 -12.58 -6.66
CA ARG A 99 11.17 -13.03 -6.26
C ARG A 99 11.16 -14.47 -5.77
N ILE A 100 11.91 -15.36 -6.40
CA ILE A 100 12.03 -16.76 -5.97
C ILE A 100 12.73 -16.84 -4.62
N ILE A 101 13.84 -16.14 -4.45
CA ILE A 101 14.54 -16.07 -3.16
C ILE A 101 13.61 -15.55 -2.07
N GLY A 102 12.90 -14.45 -2.34
CA GLY A 102 11.91 -13.89 -1.41
C GLY A 102 10.81 -14.87 -1.05
N ALA A 103 10.28 -15.63 -2.02
CA ALA A 103 9.27 -16.65 -1.76
C ALA A 103 9.79 -17.79 -0.89
N VAL A 104 10.98 -18.30 -1.17
CA VAL A 104 11.62 -19.35 -0.36
C VAL A 104 11.84 -18.86 1.08
N LEU A 105 12.41 -17.67 1.25
CA LEU A 105 12.63 -17.09 2.58
C LEU A 105 11.34 -16.88 3.35
N THR A 106 10.28 -16.40 2.68
CA THR A 106 8.96 -16.21 3.32
C THR A 106 8.38 -17.53 3.80
N VAL A 107 8.48 -18.60 3.01
CA VAL A 107 8.04 -19.94 3.41
C VAL A 107 8.84 -20.46 4.60
N MET A 108 10.16 -20.32 4.57
CA MET A 108 11.05 -20.72 5.67
C MET A 108 10.68 -20.01 6.98
N ILE A 109 10.47 -18.70 6.93
CA ILE A 109 10.12 -17.90 8.11
C ILE A 109 8.72 -18.25 8.61
N TYR A 110 7.73 -18.40 7.71
CA TYR A 110 6.35 -18.72 8.09
C TYR A 110 6.22 -20.07 8.78
N PHE A 111 6.89 -21.10 8.24
CA PHE A 111 6.87 -22.46 8.82
C PHE A 111 7.95 -22.69 9.88
N GLN A 112 8.76 -21.67 10.19
CA GLN A 112 9.86 -21.75 11.16
C GLN A 112 10.87 -22.88 10.80
N ILE A 113 11.15 -23.06 9.50
CA ILE A 113 12.06 -24.07 8.97
C ILE A 113 13.31 -23.40 8.45
N GLY A 114 14.46 -23.63 9.09
CA GLY A 114 15.74 -23.09 8.62
C GLY A 114 16.71 -22.72 9.73
N PRO A 115 17.79 -22.03 9.40
CA PRO A 115 18.79 -21.63 10.40
C PRO A 115 18.21 -20.59 11.36
N SER A 116 18.58 -20.70 12.64
CA SER A 116 18.03 -19.88 13.72
C SER A 116 18.16 -18.38 13.49
N PHE A 117 19.25 -17.93 12.86
CA PHE A 117 19.46 -16.51 12.55
C PHE A 117 18.43 -15.95 11.55
N LEU A 118 17.86 -16.80 10.69
CA LEU A 118 16.89 -16.40 9.68
C LEU A 118 15.45 -16.39 10.22
N ILE A 119 15.11 -17.40 11.04
CA ILE A 119 13.74 -17.61 11.54
C ILE A 119 13.45 -16.90 12.86
N SER A 120 14.47 -16.30 13.50
CA SER A 120 14.29 -15.66 14.80
C SER A 120 13.27 -14.51 14.73
N ALA A 121 12.60 -14.24 15.86
CA ALA A 121 11.63 -13.16 15.98
C ALA A 121 12.23 -11.77 15.67
N ASP A 122 13.53 -11.59 15.97
CA ASP A 122 14.23 -10.32 15.76
C ASP A 122 14.70 -10.10 14.31
N THR A 123 14.68 -11.12 13.48
CA THR A 123 15.10 -11.05 12.08
C THR A 123 13.94 -11.34 11.12
N GLY A 124 13.80 -12.59 10.65
CA GLY A 124 12.76 -12.96 9.68
C GLY A 124 11.36 -12.80 10.22
N GLY A 125 11.12 -13.09 11.51
CA GLY A 125 9.82 -12.91 12.16
C GLY A 125 9.36 -11.44 12.13
N SER A 126 10.25 -10.51 12.49
CA SER A 126 9.96 -9.07 12.42
C SER A 126 9.75 -8.59 10.99
N MET A 127 10.53 -9.09 10.03
CA MET A 127 10.39 -8.77 8.61
C MET A 127 9.03 -9.23 8.05
N LEU A 128 8.61 -10.46 8.36
CA LEU A 128 7.30 -10.98 7.94
C LEU A 128 6.16 -10.17 8.57
N SER A 129 6.28 -9.83 9.85
CA SER A 129 5.29 -8.99 10.55
C SER A 129 5.18 -7.59 9.92
N LEU A 130 6.30 -6.94 9.63
CA LEU A 130 6.33 -5.64 8.94
C LEU A 130 5.73 -5.73 7.54
N ALA A 131 6.08 -6.76 6.76
CA ALA A 131 5.52 -6.97 5.43
C ALA A 131 4.00 -7.18 5.49
N THR A 132 3.51 -7.92 6.46
CA THR A 132 2.07 -8.14 6.68
C THR A 132 1.35 -6.83 7.03
N GLN A 133 1.93 -6.02 7.91
CA GLN A 133 1.38 -4.70 8.24
C GLN A 133 1.32 -3.78 7.02
N LEU A 134 2.41 -3.68 6.26
CA LEU A 134 2.47 -2.86 5.05
C LEU A 134 1.51 -3.33 3.97
N ALA A 135 1.31 -4.65 3.82
CA ALA A 135 0.35 -5.21 2.86
C ALA A 135 -1.11 -4.79 3.13
N VAL A 136 -1.44 -4.40 4.35
CA VAL A 136 -2.76 -3.87 4.72
C VAL A 136 -2.77 -2.34 4.73
N ILE A 137 -1.75 -1.71 5.31
CA ILE A 137 -1.66 -0.26 5.45
C ILE A 137 -1.63 0.43 4.08
N VAL A 138 -0.78 -0.04 3.15
CA VAL A 138 -0.60 0.63 1.85
C VAL A 138 -1.88 0.65 1.02
N PRO A 139 -2.61 -0.46 0.79
CA PRO A 139 -3.89 -0.41 0.10
C PRO A 139 -4.94 0.44 0.82
N SER A 140 -4.98 0.38 2.15
CA SER A 140 -5.89 1.22 2.94
C SER A 140 -5.61 2.70 2.72
N MET A 141 -4.35 3.12 2.77
CA MET A 141 -3.96 4.51 2.48
C MET A 141 -4.33 4.93 1.06
N LEU A 142 -4.09 4.06 0.07
CA LEU A 142 -4.43 4.37 -1.33
C LEU A 142 -5.93 4.60 -1.51
N LEU A 143 -6.78 3.82 -0.86
CA LEU A 143 -8.23 4.03 -0.88
C LEU A 143 -8.62 5.39 -0.30
N PHE A 144 -8.07 5.75 0.86
CA PHE A 144 -8.39 7.04 1.49
C PHE A 144 -7.74 8.23 0.78
N GLN A 145 -6.56 8.04 0.18
CA GLN A 145 -5.90 9.07 -0.63
C GLN A 145 -6.76 9.51 -1.80
N THR A 146 -7.52 8.60 -2.41
CA THR A 146 -8.47 8.92 -3.48
C THR A 146 -9.47 9.98 -3.03
N PHE A 147 -9.98 9.91 -1.79
CA PHE A 147 -10.89 10.93 -1.26
C PHE A 147 -10.24 12.31 -1.16
N ILE A 148 -8.96 12.39 -0.86
CA ILE A 148 -8.24 13.67 -0.76
C ILE A 148 -7.91 14.21 -2.15
N LEU A 149 -7.53 13.34 -3.10
CA LEU A 149 -7.07 13.76 -4.43
C LEU A 149 -8.24 14.06 -5.38
N GLU A 150 -9.23 13.17 -5.48
CA GLU A 150 -10.31 13.28 -6.46
C GLU A 150 -11.34 14.35 -6.08
N PHE A 151 -11.49 14.66 -4.81
CA PHE A 151 -12.37 15.76 -4.38
C PHE A 151 -11.71 17.14 -4.47
N GLY A 152 -10.55 17.27 -5.15
CA GLY A 152 -9.92 18.56 -5.45
C GLY A 152 -9.03 19.12 -4.33
N GLY A 153 -8.66 18.30 -3.35
CA GLY A 153 -7.74 18.70 -2.27
C GLY A 153 -6.39 19.20 -2.78
N MET A 154 -5.89 18.63 -3.87
CA MET A 154 -4.64 19.07 -4.52
C MET A 154 -4.77 20.44 -5.18
N GLU A 155 -5.91 20.74 -5.80
CA GLU A 155 -6.18 22.04 -6.41
C GLU A 155 -6.28 23.13 -5.33
N PHE A 156 -6.95 22.84 -4.23
CA PHE A 156 -7.04 23.72 -3.08
C PHE A 156 -5.66 24.01 -2.47
N LEU A 157 -4.86 22.97 -2.23
CA LEU A 157 -3.49 23.12 -1.72
C LEU A 157 -2.62 23.92 -2.69
N GLY A 158 -2.72 23.67 -4.00
CA GLY A 158 -2.00 24.40 -5.04
C GLY A 158 -2.35 25.89 -5.05
N GLU A 159 -3.64 26.22 -4.90
CA GLU A 159 -4.07 27.63 -4.85
C GLU A 159 -3.65 28.31 -3.54
N PHE A 160 -3.75 27.61 -2.41
CA PHE A 160 -3.35 28.09 -1.10
C PHE A 160 -1.83 28.35 -1.04
N ILE A 161 -1.01 27.40 -1.47
CA ILE A 161 0.45 27.54 -1.55
C ILE A 161 0.82 28.63 -2.56
N GLY A 162 0.14 28.68 -3.70
CA GLY A 162 0.35 29.72 -4.71
C GLY A 162 0.14 31.14 -4.15
N LYS A 163 -0.87 31.34 -3.30
CA LYS A 163 -1.11 32.64 -2.63
C LYS A 163 -0.03 32.98 -1.59
N LEU A 164 0.47 31.98 -0.86
CA LEU A 164 1.55 32.16 0.14
C LEU A 164 2.90 32.42 -0.50
N VAL A 165 3.18 31.80 -1.64
CA VAL A 165 4.49 31.86 -2.29
C VAL A 165 4.61 33.05 -3.26
N LYS A 166 3.49 33.51 -3.85
CA LYS A 166 3.48 34.70 -4.74
C LYS A 166 4.23 35.92 -4.20
N PRO A 167 4.14 36.30 -2.92
CA PRO A 167 4.88 37.46 -2.40
C PRO A 167 6.39 37.21 -2.27
N LEU A 168 6.84 35.95 -2.26
CA LEU A 168 8.25 35.58 -2.13
C LEU A 168 9.01 35.61 -3.48
N PHE A 169 8.30 35.60 -4.61
CA PHE A 169 8.84 35.61 -5.96
C PHE A 169 8.58 36.92 -6.72
N LYS A 170 8.35 38.03 -6.01
CA LYS A 170 8.28 39.35 -6.58
C LYS A 170 9.61 40.08 -6.51
#